data_71ab92951af5d759f44d344e5a18a9a0
#
_entry.id   71ab92951af5d759f44d344e5a18a9a0
#
_cell.length_a   1.000
_cell.length_b   1.000
_cell.length_c   1.000
_cell.angle_alpha   90.00
_cell.angle_beta   90.00
_cell.angle_gamma   90.00
#
_symmetry.space_group_name_H-M   'P 1'
#
loop_
_entity.id
_entity.type
_entity.pdbx_description
1 polymer ?
#
loop_
_entity_poly.entity_id
_entity_poly.type
_entity_poly.pdbx_seq_one_letter_code
_entity_poly.pdbx_strand_id
1 'polypeptide(L)'
;MQLGPADYLIWIASFGLEAYVVVCLAFHKDTFRYFSLNLYMLAAALVTLGHYLTFHTYGYSSMQYRYFYYYSESLLIVLIYFTVMELYQHVFREMNVSRYIRGAAALLLVGTAFFSYAVVRQNKDHLTSHFVVELGQNLYFVGVVLTYLLWGAILKLRETRTRLIQLVLALGVYFSATAGTYALRNLFPGLQEVVLRWVPPLIGTWLPLAWAYTFSKIPEDARLATARLMVRAR
;
A
#
# COMPACT_ATOMS: atom_id res chain seq x y z
N MET A 1 -13.23 -6.19 -22.90
CA MET A 1 -11.79 -6.51 -22.81
C MET A 1 -11.70 -7.99 -22.47
N GLN A 2 -11.09 -8.81 -23.31
CA GLN A 2 -10.85 -10.22 -22.98
C GLN A 2 -9.54 -10.30 -22.23
N LEU A 3 -9.56 -10.93 -21.05
CA LEU A 3 -8.35 -11.18 -20.28
C LEU A 3 -7.49 -12.23 -21.01
N GLY A 4 -6.22 -11.89 -21.20
CA GLY A 4 -5.26 -12.81 -21.78
C GLY A 4 -4.68 -13.77 -20.72
N PRO A 5 -3.96 -14.83 -21.15
CA PRO A 5 -3.28 -15.74 -20.23
C PRO A 5 -2.33 -15.03 -19.23
N ALA A 6 -1.70 -13.94 -19.66
CA ALA A 6 -0.81 -13.14 -18.83
C ALA A 6 -1.55 -12.47 -17.65
N ASP A 7 -2.78 -12.02 -17.84
CA ASP A 7 -3.58 -11.39 -16.80
C ASP A 7 -3.93 -12.39 -15.68
N TYR A 8 -4.24 -13.64 -16.05
CA TYR A 8 -4.48 -14.73 -15.09
C TYR A 8 -3.22 -15.11 -14.32
N LEU A 9 -2.06 -15.15 -14.98
CA LEU A 9 -0.79 -15.44 -14.31
C LEU A 9 -0.44 -14.37 -13.27
N ILE A 10 -0.65 -13.09 -13.59
CA ILE A 10 -0.45 -11.99 -12.65
C ILE A 10 -1.41 -12.12 -11.45
N TRP A 11 -2.67 -12.43 -11.68
CA TRP A 11 -3.64 -12.63 -10.61
C TRP A 11 -3.26 -13.78 -9.66
N ILE A 12 -2.91 -14.93 -10.22
CA ILE A 12 -2.48 -16.09 -9.42
C ILE A 12 -1.20 -15.77 -8.64
N ALA A 13 -0.24 -15.09 -9.27
CA ALA A 13 1.00 -14.69 -8.62
C ALA A 13 0.75 -13.68 -7.48
N SER A 14 -0.10 -12.67 -7.69
CA SER A 14 -0.48 -11.71 -6.65
C SER A 14 -1.14 -12.39 -5.46
N PHE A 15 -2.18 -13.19 -5.71
CA PHE A 15 -2.87 -13.95 -4.67
C PHE A 15 -1.91 -14.87 -3.90
N GLY A 16 -1.05 -15.60 -4.61
CA GLY A 16 -0.07 -16.50 -4.00
C GLY A 16 0.95 -15.76 -3.11
N LEU A 17 1.42 -14.60 -3.55
CA LEU A 17 2.33 -13.76 -2.77
C LEU A 17 1.65 -13.14 -1.54
N GLU A 18 0.44 -12.64 -1.68
CA GLU A 18 -0.36 -12.08 -0.59
C GLU A 18 -0.63 -13.15 0.49
N ALA A 19 -1.11 -14.32 0.08
CA ALA A 19 -1.33 -15.45 0.98
C ALA A 19 -0.02 -15.91 1.64
N TYR A 20 1.09 -15.95 0.90
CA TYR A 20 2.40 -16.32 1.43
C TYR A 20 2.87 -15.37 2.53
N VAL A 21 2.69 -14.06 2.37
CA VAL A 21 3.02 -13.07 3.41
C VAL A 21 2.22 -13.32 4.69
N VAL A 22 0.92 -13.55 4.57
CA VAL A 22 0.03 -13.85 5.72
C VAL A 22 0.52 -15.11 6.45
N VAL A 23 0.83 -16.16 5.69
CA VAL A 23 1.35 -17.43 6.24
C VAL A 23 2.70 -17.22 6.93
N CYS A 24 3.64 -16.49 6.30
CA CYS A 24 4.94 -16.19 6.91
C CYS A 24 4.78 -15.44 8.24
N LEU A 25 3.91 -14.42 8.31
CA LEU A 25 3.65 -13.68 9.54
C LEU A 25 3.05 -14.58 10.63
N ALA A 26 2.14 -15.48 10.27
CA ALA A 26 1.54 -16.43 11.20
C ALA A 26 2.59 -17.42 11.78
N PHE A 27 3.45 -18.00 10.94
CA PHE A 27 4.48 -18.93 11.36
C PHE A 27 5.57 -18.30 12.23
N HIS A 28 5.97 -17.06 11.95
CA HIS A 28 6.99 -16.35 12.73
C HIS A 28 6.45 -15.70 14.00
N LYS A 29 5.14 -15.86 14.32
CA LYS A 29 4.45 -15.23 15.45
C LYS A 29 4.51 -13.70 15.43
N ASP A 30 4.76 -13.11 14.25
CA ASP A 30 4.85 -11.67 14.02
C ASP A 30 3.48 -11.03 13.74
N THR A 31 2.40 -11.83 13.71
CA THR A 31 1.03 -11.41 13.36
C THR A 31 0.55 -10.22 14.20
N PHE A 32 0.78 -10.27 15.51
CA PHE A 32 0.35 -9.18 16.41
C PHE A 32 1.30 -7.98 16.38
N ARG A 33 2.55 -8.20 16.00
CA ARG A 33 3.55 -7.15 15.95
C ARG A 33 3.38 -6.27 14.71
N TYR A 34 2.99 -6.86 13.59
CA TYR A 34 2.68 -6.18 12.33
C TYR A 34 1.20 -6.41 11.98
N PHE A 35 0.31 -6.05 12.94
CA PHE A 35 -1.10 -6.36 12.83
C PHE A 35 -1.77 -5.71 11.61
N SER A 36 -1.56 -4.40 11.41
CA SER A 36 -2.18 -3.67 10.30
C SER A 36 -1.66 -4.15 8.95
N LEU A 37 -0.36 -4.49 8.88
CA LEU A 37 0.25 -5.08 7.68
C LEU A 37 -0.35 -6.44 7.36
N ASN A 38 -0.49 -7.31 8.36
CA ASN A 38 -1.10 -8.62 8.18
C ASN A 38 -2.56 -8.51 7.77
N LEU A 39 -3.33 -7.61 8.40
CA LEU A 39 -4.72 -7.34 8.06
C LEU A 39 -4.86 -6.83 6.63
N TYR A 40 -3.96 -5.92 6.20
CA TYR A 40 -3.92 -5.43 4.82
C TYR A 40 -3.67 -6.57 3.83
N MET A 41 -2.67 -7.42 4.07
CA MET A 41 -2.35 -8.55 3.18
C MET A 41 -3.47 -9.59 3.12
N LEU A 42 -4.10 -9.89 4.26
CA LEU A 42 -5.26 -10.77 4.30
C LEU A 42 -6.44 -10.18 3.51
N ALA A 43 -6.72 -8.89 3.70
CA ALA A 43 -7.77 -8.20 2.95
C ALA A 43 -7.45 -8.16 1.45
N ALA A 44 -6.19 -7.90 1.06
CA ALA A 44 -5.75 -7.91 -0.33
C ALA A 44 -5.99 -9.28 -0.97
N ALA A 45 -5.59 -10.38 -0.32
CA ALA A 45 -5.83 -11.73 -0.82
C ALA A 45 -7.32 -12.04 -0.99
N LEU A 46 -8.16 -11.65 -0.02
CA LEU A 46 -9.61 -11.81 -0.11
C LEU A 46 -10.22 -10.97 -1.24
N VAL A 47 -9.73 -9.75 -1.43
CA VAL A 47 -10.16 -8.86 -2.52
C VAL A 47 -9.74 -9.42 -3.87
N THR A 48 -8.50 -9.90 -4.01
CA THR A 48 -8.01 -10.54 -5.25
C THR A 48 -8.87 -11.75 -5.62
N LEU A 49 -9.23 -12.60 -4.66
CA LEU A 49 -10.16 -13.71 -4.86
C LEU A 49 -11.57 -13.21 -5.22
N GLY A 50 -12.07 -12.18 -4.51
CA GLY A 50 -13.37 -11.58 -4.77
C GLY A 50 -13.48 -10.96 -6.16
N HIS A 51 -12.44 -10.32 -6.65
CA HIS A 51 -12.36 -9.81 -8.03
C HIS A 51 -12.48 -10.94 -9.05
N TYR A 52 -11.78 -12.05 -8.84
CA TYR A 52 -11.88 -13.21 -9.70
C TYR A 52 -13.31 -13.78 -9.73
N LEU A 53 -13.90 -14.01 -8.57
CA LEU A 53 -15.26 -14.56 -8.45
C LEU A 53 -16.32 -13.64 -9.08
N THR A 54 -16.24 -12.33 -8.78
CA THR A 54 -17.19 -11.35 -9.29
C THR A 54 -17.04 -11.17 -10.80
N PHE A 55 -15.81 -11.18 -11.30
CA PHE A 55 -15.54 -11.15 -12.74
C PHE A 55 -16.10 -12.37 -13.45
N HIS A 56 -15.90 -13.58 -12.89
CA HIS A 56 -16.37 -14.83 -13.51
C HIS A 56 -17.89 -14.95 -13.50
N THR A 57 -18.54 -14.43 -12.44
CA THR A 57 -20.01 -14.55 -12.28
C THR A 57 -20.78 -13.49 -13.05
N TYR A 58 -20.32 -12.24 -13.03
CA TYR A 58 -21.08 -11.09 -13.57
C TYR A 58 -20.42 -10.43 -14.78
N GLY A 59 -19.16 -10.73 -15.08
CA GLY A 59 -18.39 -10.13 -16.15
C GLY A 59 -17.85 -8.73 -15.82
N TYR A 60 -16.85 -8.29 -16.60
CA TYR A 60 -16.11 -7.05 -16.36
C TYR A 60 -16.97 -5.77 -16.44
N SER A 61 -17.96 -5.74 -17.34
CA SER A 61 -18.79 -4.53 -17.58
C SER A 61 -19.98 -4.43 -16.63
N SER A 62 -20.16 -5.38 -15.70
CA SER A 62 -21.29 -5.39 -14.79
C SER A 62 -21.21 -4.29 -13.73
N MET A 63 -22.39 -3.85 -13.27
CA MET A 63 -22.52 -2.88 -12.19
C MET A 63 -21.96 -3.46 -10.88
N GLN A 64 -22.18 -4.75 -10.65
CA GLN A 64 -21.71 -5.51 -9.48
C GLN A 64 -20.18 -5.53 -9.40
N TYR A 65 -19.50 -5.81 -10.52
CA TYR A 65 -18.05 -5.79 -10.57
C TYR A 65 -17.49 -4.39 -10.27
N ARG A 66 -18.10 -3.33 -10.83
CA ARG A 66 -17.70 -1.94 -10.57
C ARG A 66 -17.85 -1.55 -9.11
N TYR A 67 -18.99 -1.86 -8.47
CA TYR A 67 -19.18 -1.58 -7.04
C TYR A 67 -18.20 -2.35 -6.18
N PHE A 68 -18.01 -3.63 -6.44
CA PHE A 68 -17.03 -4.44 -5.71
C PHE A 68 -15.63 -3.83 -5.83
N TYR A 69 -15.21 -3.45 -7.04
CA TYR A 69 -13.93 -2.80 -7.29
C TYR A 69 -13.75 -1.52 -6.46
N TYR A 70 -14.68 -0.59 -6.52
CA TYR A 70 -14.55 0.68 -5.81
C TYR A 70 -14.55 0.51 -4.29
N TYR A 71 -15.42 -0.32 -3.73
CA TYR A 71 -15.47 -0.52 -2.29
C TYR A 71 -14.25 -1.27 -1.76
N SER A 72 -13.78 -2.29 -2.47
CA SER A 72 -12.59 -3.04 -2.08
C SER A 72 -11.33 -2.18 -2.17
N GLU A 73 -11.17 -1.36 -3.22
CA GLU A 73 -10.06 -0.42 -3.35
C GLU A 73 -10.05 0.60 -2.20
N SER A 74 -11.22 1.16 -1.84
CA SER A 74 -11.34 2.06 -0.68
C SER A 74 -10.92 1.39 0.63
N LEU A 75 -11.30 0.14 0.83
CA LEU A 75 -10.92 -0.62 2.01
C LEU A 75 -9.40 -0.82 2.06
N LEU A 76 -8.81 -1.27 0.95
CA LEU A 76 -7.38 -1.54 0.88
C LEU A 76 -6.54 -0.29 1.12
N ILE A 77 -6.97 0.86 0.58
CA ILE A 77 -6.22 2.11 0.74
C ILE A 77 -6.25 2.62 2.20
N VAL A 78 -7.36 2.43 2.89
CA VAL A 78 -7.45 2.74 4.32
C VAL A 78 -6.59 1.79 5.15
N LEU A 79 -6.58 0.50 4.84
CA LEU A 79 -5.78 -0.49 5.55
C LEU A 79 -4.27 -0.26 5.34
N ILE A 80 -3.84 0.06 4.13
CA ILE A 80 -2.42 0.36 3.89
C ILE A 80 -1.98 1.66 4.57
N TYR A 81 -2.89 2.64 4.69
CA TYR A 81 -2.66 3.83 5.50
C TYR A 81 -2.41 3.48 6.97
N PHE A 82 -3.21 2.59 7.57
CA PHE A 82 -2.96 2.11 8.93
C PHE A 82 -1.64 1.34 9.04
N THR A 83 -1.22 0.62 8.00
CA THR A 83 0.09 -0.03 7.95
C THR A 83 1.23 1.00 8.02
N VAL A 84 1.15 2.11 7.30
CA VAL A 84 2.12 3.21 7.42
C VAL A 84 2.17 3.73 8.86
N MET A 85 1.02 3.95 9.47
CA MET A 85 0.95 4.44 10.86
C MET A 85 1.52 3.46 11.87
N GLU A 86 1.35 2.17 11.66
CA GLU A 86 1.98 1.12 12.46
C GLU A 86 3.51 1.18 12.35
N LEU A 87 4.05 1.35 11.14
CA LEU A 87 5.50 1.51 10.94
C LEU A 87 6.03 2.79 11.60
N TYR A 88 5.29 3.90 11.58
CA TYR A 88 5.63 5.09 12.37
C TYR A 88 5.75 4.76 13.86
N GLN A 89 4.79 4.02 14.42
CA GLN A 89 4.84 3.62 15.83
C GLN A 89 6.06 2.74 16.13
N HIS A 90 6.48 1.88 15.20
CA HIS A 90 7.67 1.06 15.34
C HIS A 90 8.97 1.88 15.30
N VAL A 91 9.07 2.88 14.41
CA VAL A 91 10.25 3.76 14.29
C VAL A 91 10.37 4.64 15.53
N PHE A 92 9.27 5.21 16.00
CA PHE A 92 9.26 6.15 17.13
C PHE A 92 8.96 5.49 18.48
N ARG A 93 9.06 4.16 18.58
CA ARG A 93 8.70 3.41 19.79
C ARG A 93 9.44 3.89 21.03
N GLU A 94 10.72 4.22 20.92
CA GLU A 94 11.56 4.65 22.04
C GLU A 94 11.24 6.08 22.51
N MET A 95 10.59 6.89 21.69
CA MET A 95 10.30 8.30 21.99
C MET A 95 8.96 8.52 22.70
N ASN A 96 8.19 7.47 22.98
CA ASN A 96 6.87 7.51 23.64
C ASN A 96 5.86 8.50 23.01
N VAL A 97 5.96 8.74 21.71
CA VAL A 97 5.09 9.68 20.96
C VAL A 97 3.89 9.01 20.30
N SER A 98 3.59 7.77 20.64
CA SER A 98 2.55 6.95 19.99
C SER A 98 1.14 7.60 20.02
N ARG A 99 0.81 8.37 21.05
CA ARG A 99 -0.46 9.11 21.15
C ARG A 99 -0.54 10.21 20.10
N TYR A 100 0.54 10.96 19.91
CA TYR A 100 0.60 12.05 18.93
C TYR A 100 0.56 11.50 17.50
N ILE A 101 1.24 10.39 17.22
CA ILE A 101 1.19 9.72 15.91
C ILE A 101 -0.23 9.28 15.58
N ARG A 102 -0.94 8.65 16.54
CA ARG A 102 -2.33 8.24 16.34
C ARG A 102 -3.27 9.43 16.12
N GLY A 103 -3.10 10.50 16.89
CA GLY A 103 -3.88 11.72 16.71
C GLY A 103 -3.64 12.38 15.34
N ALA A 104 -2.38 12.51 14.94
CA ALA A 104 -2.02 13.05 13.64
C ALA A 104 -2.54 12.16 12.47
N ALA A 105 -2.47 10.84 12.62
CA ALA A 105 -3.01 9.89 11.66
C ALA A 105 -4.52 10.06 11.48
N ALA A 106 -5.27 10.12 12.60
CA ALA A 106 -6.71 10.31 12.55
C ALA A 106 -7.07 11.65 11.88
N LEU A 107 -6.36 12.72 12.23
CA LEU A 107 -6.58 14.06 11.68
C LEU A 107 -6.29 14.09 10.16
N LEU A 108 -5.19 13.47 9.71
CA LEU A 108 -4.86 13.38 8.29
C LEU A 108 -5.89 12.56 7.52
N LEU A 109 -6.31 11.40 8.05
CA LEU A 109 -7.31 10.56 7.38
C LEU A 109 -8.65 11.29 7.25
N VAL A 110 -9.15 11.86 8.35
CA VAL A 110 -10.42 12.62 8.36
C VAL A 110 -10.31 13.86 7.49
N GLY A 111 -9.20 14.60 7.58
CA GLY A 111 -8.95 15.78 6.76
C GLY A 111 -8.91 15.45 5.27
N THR A 112 -8.24 14.36 4.89
CA THR A 112 -8.20 13.89 3.48
C THR A 112 -9.59 13.46 3.00
N ALA A 113 -10.35 12.73 3.83
CA ALA A 113 -11.71 12.33 3.49
C ALA A 113 -12.65 13.55 3.34
N PHE A 114 -12.54 14.53 4.24
CA PHE A 114 -13.30 15.76 4.15
C PHE A 114 -12.95 16.58 2.91
N PHE A 115 -11.66 16.72 2.60
CA PHE A 115 -11.20 17.40 1.40
C PHE A 115 -11.70 16.70 0.13
N SER A 116 -11.57 15.38 0.04
CA SER A 116 -12.07 14.60 -1.10
C SER A 116 -13.59 14.74 -1.27
N TYR A 117 -14.34 14.74 -0.16
CA TYR A 117 -15.78 14.99 -0.20
C TYR A 117 -16.13 16.40 -0.68
N ALA A 118 -15.40 17.42 -0.23
CA ALA A 118 -15.62 18.80 -0.64
C ALA A 118 -15.38 19.01 -2.13
N VAL A 119 -14.36 18.38 -2.70
CA VAL A 119 -14.05 18.41 -4.14
C VAL A 119 -15.17 17.76 -4.95
N VAL A 120 -15.61 16.57 -4.54
CA VAL A 120 -16.63 15.81 -5.29
C VAL A 120 -18.03 16.41 -5.18
N ARG A 121 -18.37 17.08 -4.07
CA ARG A 121 -19.67 17.75 -3.88
C ARG A 121 -20.00 18.79 -4.96
N GLN A 122 -18.98 19.32 -5.62
CA GLN A 122 -19.18 20.29 -6.71
C GLN A 122 -19.73 19.62 -7.99
N ASN A 123 -19.54 18.32 -8.17
CA ASN A 123 -20.02 17.53 -9.30
C ASN A 123 -21.05 16.50 -8.83
N LYS A 124 -22.35 16.75 -9.08
CA LYS A 124 -23.46 15.96 -8.53
C LYS A 124 -23.68 14.59 -9.17
N ASP A 125 -23.09 14.32 -10.33
CA ASP A 125 -23.25 13.05 -11.04
C ASP A 125 -22.27 11.98 -10.50
N HIS A 126 -22.82 10.86 -10.02
CA HIS A 126 -22.06 9.71 -9.50
C HIS A 126 -21.16 9.97 -8.27
N LEU A 127 -21.66 10.70 -7.29
CA LEU A 127 -20.96 11.11 -6.06
C LEU A 127 -20.12 10.00 -5.41
N THR A 128 -20.64 8.78 -5.32
CA THR A 128 -19.97 7.71 -4.59
C THR A 128 -18.71 7.21 -5.31
N SER A 129 -18.78 6.96 -6.62
CA SER A 129 -17.62 6.46 -7.38
C SER A 129 -16.53 7.53 -7.53
N HIS A 130 -16.93 8.79 -7.74
CA HIS A 130 -15.98 9.90 -7.78
C HIS A 130 -15.31 10.15 -6.42
N PHE A 131 -16.07 10.06 -5.32
CA PHE A 131 -15.51 10.20 -3.97
C PHE A 131 -14.45 9.13 -3.67
N VAL A 132 -14.72 7.87 -4.02
CA VAL A 132 -13.77 6.78 -3.79
C VAL A 132 -12.46 6.98 -4.57
N VAL A 133 -12.58 7.39 -5.83
CA VAL A 133 -11.40 7.66 -6.69
C VAL A 133 -10.59 8.84 -6.14
N GLU A 134 -11.24 9.94 -5.80
CA GLU A 134 -10.58 11.12 -5.22
C GLU A 134 -9.94 10.84 -3.86
N LEU A 135 -10.66 10.13 -2.99
CA LEU A 135 -10.12 9.70 -1.69
C LEU A 135 -8.90 8.82 -1.90
N GLY A 136 -8.98 7.85 -2.81
CA GLY A 136 -7.88 6.97 -3.16
C GLY A 136 -6.66 7.76 -3.62
N GLN A 137 -6.83 8.60 -4.62
CA GLN A 137 -5.75 9.42 -5.18
C GLN A 137 -5.09 10.29 -4.10
N ASN A 138 -5.89 11.00 -3.30
CA ASN A 138 -5.38 11.87 -2.25
C ASN A 138 -4.65 11.09 -1.15
N LEU A 139 -5.15 9.92 -0.74
CA LEU A 139 -4.47 9.06 0.25
C LEU A 139 -3.16 8.48 -0.29
N TYR A 140 -3.06 8.17 -1.59
CA TYR A 140 -1.78 7.76 -2.19
C TYR A 140 -0.75 8.89 -2.15
N PHE A 141 -1.12 10.13 -2.45
CA PHE A 141 -0.21 11.28 -2.31
C PHE A 141 0.18 11.55 -0.86
N VAL A 142 -0.76 11.47 0.07
CA VAL A 142 -0.46 11.55 1.51
C VAL A 142 0.49 10.41 1.92
N GLY A 143 0.28 9.20 1.42
CA GLY A 143 1.15 8.05 1.62
C GLY A 143 2.59 8.29 1.15
N VAL A 144 2.78 8.93 -0.01
CA VAL A 144 4.11 9.35 -0.49
C VAL A 144 4.77 10.26 0.53
N VAL A 145 4.12 11.34 0.92
CA VAL A 145 4.67 12.31 1.88
C VAL A 145 5.03 11.62 3.20
N LEU A 146 4.12 10.81 3.73
CA LEU A 146 4.34 10.09 4.98
C LEU A 146 5.51 9.13 4.90
N THR A 147 5.65 8.36 3.82
CA THR A 147 6.77 7.41 3.68
C THR A 147 8.10 8.12 3.53
N TYR A 148 8.18 9.26 2.84
CA TYR A 148 9.40 10.06 2.78
C TYR A 148 9.76 10.71 4.10
N LEU A 149 8.79 11.20 4.88
CA LEU A 149 9.01 11.69 6.24
C LEU A 149 9.50 10.56 7.16
N LEU A 150 8.94 9.37 7.04
CA LEU A 150 9.37 8.20 7.79
C LEU A 150 10.81 7.79 7.42
N TRP A 151 11.15 7.85 6.15
CA TRP A 151 12.52 7.66 5.67
C TRP A 151 13.49 8.67 6.27
N GLY A 152 13.13 9.94 6.27
CA GLY A 152 13.91 11.00 6.92
C GLY A 152 14.11 10.75 8.42
N ALA A 153 13.06 10.26 9.10
CA ALA A 153 13.14 9.88 10.51
C ALA A 153 14.09 8.68 10.73
N ILE A 154 14.01 7.64 9.89
CA ILE A 154 14.91 6.48 9.93
C ILE A 154 16.37 6.93 9.82
N LEU A 155 16.68 7.80 8.87
CA LEU A 155 18.02 8.32 8.68
C LEU A 155 18.49 9.19 9.87
N LYS A 156 17.63 10.08 10.36
CA LYS A 156 17.94 10.98 11.49
C LYS A 156 18.13 10.23 12.81
N LEU A 157 17.31 9.20 13.06
CA LEU A 157 17.39 8.39 14.27
C LEU A 157 18.45 7.28 14.16
N ARG A 158 19.11 7.16 13.01
CA ARG A 158 20.09 6.11 12.71
C ARG A 158 19.54 4.71 13.00
N GLU A 159 18.29 4.49 12.57
CA GLU A 159 17.64 3.20 12.73
C GLU A 159 18.44 2.10 12.03
N THR A 160 18.69 1.01 12.72
CA THR A 160 19.52 -0.10 12.23
C THR A 160 18.73 -1.38 11.95
N ARG A 161 17.46 -1.45 12.35
CA ARG A 161 16.60 -2.62 12.11
C ARG A 161 16.35 -2.83 10.62
N THR A 162 17.06 -3.76 10.02
CA THR A 162 17.05 -3.99 8.57
C THR A 162 15.65 -4.30 8.04
N ARG A 163 14.88 -5.14 8.77
CA ARG A 163 13.52 -5.51 8.39
C ARG A 163 12.62 -4.28 8.30
N LEU A 164 12.65 -3.40 9.31
CA LEU A 164 11.84 -2.19 9.35
C LEU A 164 12.18 -1.24 8.19
N ILE A 165 13.47 -1.07 7.90
CA ILE A 165 13.95 -0.25 6.79
C ILE A 165 13.42 -0.79 5.45
N GLN A 166 13.47 -2.10 5.24
CA GLN A 166 12.98 -2.74 4.01
C GLN A 166 11.45 -2.59 3.84
N LEU A 167 10.68 -2.74 4.93
CA LEU A 167 9.24 -2.55 4.90
C LEU A 167 8.86 -1.12 4.48
N VAL A 168 9.54 -0.11 5.04
CA VAL A 168 9.32 1.30 4.71
C VAL A 168 9.75 1.61 3.27
N LEU A 169 10.88 1.04 2.82
CA LEU A 169 11.35 1.20 1.45
C LEU A 169 10.34 0.64 0.43
N ALA A 170 9.84 -0.57 0.68
CA ALA A 170 8.84 -1.20 -0.18
C ALA A 170 7.56 -0.35 -0.31
N LEU A 171 7.08 0.22 0.81
CA LEU A 171 5.94 1.15 0.80
C LEU A 171 6.24 2.45 0.06
N GLY A 172 7.42 3.03 0.24
CA GLY A 172 7.82 4.24 -0.47
C GLY A 172 7.80 4.05 -1.99
N VAL A 173 8.33 2.93 -2.47
CA VAL A 173 8.26 2.56 -3.90
C VAL A 173 6.83 2.36 -4.34
N TYR A 174 6.02 1.63 -3.58
CA TYR A 174 4.61 1.38 -3.90
C TYR A 174 3.80 2.67 -4.01
N PHE A 175 3.85 3.54 -3.01
CA PHE A 175 3.12 4.82 -3.03
C PHE A 175 3.60 5.74 -4.13
N SER A 176 4.92 5.84 -4.35
CA SER A 176 5.48 6.70 -5.41
C SER A 176 5.09 6.23 -6.80
N ALA A 177 5.12 4.91 -7.04
CA ALA A 177 4.73 4.33 -8.31
C ALA A 177 3.23 4.51 -8.56
N THR A 178 2.39 4.30 -7.54
CA THR A 178 0.94 4.48 -7.65
C THR A 178 0.56 5.94 -7.88
N ALA A 179 1.10 6.87 -7.06
CA ALA A 179 0.87 8.30 -7.23
C ALA A 179 1.38 8.80 -8.60
N GLY A 180 2.54 8.31 -9.05
CA GLY A 180 3.07 8.57 -10.38
C GLY A 180 2.15 8.09 -11.49
N THR A 181 1.52 6.93 -11.34
CA THR A 181 0.54 6.40 -12.30
C THR A 181 -0.69 7.31 -12.41
N TYR A 182 -1.20 7.81 -11.28
CA TYR A 182 -2.30 8.78 -11.28
C TYR A 182 -1.89 10.11 -11.94
N ALA A 183 -0.69 10.60 -11.66
CA ALA A 183 -0.17 11.82 -12.27
C ALA A 183 0.01 11.67 -13.78
N LEU A 184 0.58 10.56 -14.25
CA LEU A 184 0.75 10.27 -15.68
C LEU A 184 -0.59 10.16 -16.41
N ARG A 185 -1.58 9.52 -15.78
CA ARG A 185 -2.93 9.42 -16.32
C ARG A 185 -3.56 10.79 -16.54
N ASN A 186 -3.36 11.72 -15.62
CA ASN A 186 -3.95 13.05 -15.69
C ASN A 186 -3.21 13.95 -16.70
N LEU A 187 -1.88 13.81 -16.81
CA LEU A 187 -1.05 14.64 -17.69
C LEU A 187 -1.04 14.17 -19.15
N PHE A 188 -1.14 12.87 -19.38
CA PHE A 188 -0.99 12.26 -20.71
C PHE A 188 -2.16 11.33 -21.06
N PRO A 189 -3.33 11.88 -21.44
CA PRO A 189 -4.51 11.07 -21.79
C PRO A 189 -4.27 10.03 -22.89
N GLY A 190 -3.35 10.30 -23.83
CA GLY A 190 -3.03 9.38 -24.93
C GLY A 190 -2.26 8.13 -24.51
N LEU A 191 -1.63 8.11 -23.34
CA LEU A 191 -0.90 6.95 -22.80
C LEU A 191 -1.76 6.06 -21.89
N GLN A 192 -3.03 6.41 -21.68
CA GLN A 192 -3.89 5.74 -20.69
C GLN A 192 -4.02 4.24 -20.91
N GLU A 193 -4.21 3.78 -22.15
CA GLU A 193 -4.41 2.35 -22.41
C GLU A 193 -3.21 1.49 -22.04
N VAL A 194 -2.00 1.91 -22.40
CA VAL A 194 -0.77 1.15 -22.15
C VAL A 194 -0.38 1.24 -20.67
N VAL A 195 -0.39 2.45 -20.09
CA VAL A 195 0.02 2.69 -18.70
C VAL A 195 -0.96 2.03 -17.73
N LEU A 196 -2.27 2.18 -17.94
CA LEU A 196 -3.27 1.62 -17.03
C LEU A 196 -3.40 0.09 -17.15
N ARG A 197 -3.00 -0.50 -18.27
CA ARG A 197 -3.06 -1.95 -18.45
C ARG A 197 -1.97 -2.69 -17.68
N TRP A 198 -0.73 -2.18 -17.70
CA TRP A 198 0.43 -2.91 -17.21
C TRP A 198 0.97 -2.41 -15.87
N VAL A 199 0.93 -1.10 -15.64
CA VAL A 199 1.58 -0.50 -14.47
C VAL A 199 0.88 -0.86 -13.16
N PRO A 200 -0.45 -0.72 -12.99
CA PRO A 200 -1.12 -1.08 -11.74
C PRO A 200 -0.94 -2.54 -11.32
N PRO A 201 -1.09 -3.55 -12.22
CA PRO A 201 -0.84 -4.93 -11.85
C PRO A 201 0.61 -5.20 -11.39
N LEU A 202 1.60 -4.56 -12.05
CA LEU A 202 3.00 -4.70 -11.65
C LEU A 202 3.28 -4.04 -10.28
N ILE A 203 2.70 -2.86 -10.02
CA ILE A 203 2.80 -2.20 -8.73
C ILE A 203 2.09 -3.03 -7.65
N GLY A 204 0.93 -3.60 -7.96
CA GLY A 204 0.17 -4.45 -7.05
C GLY A 204 0.93 -5.71 -6.64
N THR A 205 1.69 -6.33 -7.56
CA THR A 205 2.54 -7.50 -7.25
C THR A 205 3.84 -7.13 -6.54
N TRP A 206 4.34 -5.90 -6.72
CA TRP A 206 5.59 -5.45 -6.12
C TRP A 206 5.55 -5.49 -4.58
N LEU A 207 4.50 -4.95 -3.98
CA LEU A 207 4.42 -4.82 -2.52
C LEU A 207 4.40 -6.19 -1.81
N PRO A 208 3.52 -7.16 -2.16
CA PRO A 208 3.55 -8.48 -1.57
C PRO A 208 4.85 -9.23 -1.86
N LEU A 209 5.48 -9.04 -3.02
CA LEU A 209 6.78 -9.63 -3.34
C LEU A 209 7.88 -9.10 -2.42
N ALA A 210 7.99 -7.80 -2.25
CA ALA A 210 8.98 -7.16 -1.39
C ALA A 210 8.80 -7.55 0.08
N TRP A 211 7.56 -7.65 0.55
CA TRP A 211 7.26 -8.07 1.91
C TRP A 211 7.46 -9.58 2.11
N ALA A 212 7.09 -10.41 1.15
CA ALA A 212 7.40 -11.85 1.16
C ALA A 212 8.91 -12.08 1.30
N TYR A 213 9.72 -11.38 0.52
CA TYR A 213 11.17 -11.42 0.64
C TYR A 213 11.64 -10.97 2.03
N THR A 214 11.11 -9.85 2.52
CA THR A 214 11.49 -9.28 3.82
C THR A 214 11.21 -10.24 4.96
N PHE A 215 10.03 -10.84 5.03
CA PHE A 215 9.66 -11.76 6.11
C PHE A 215 10.32 -13.13 6.00
N SER A 216 10.63 -13.60 4.79
CA SER A 216 11.27 -14.92 4.60
C SER A 216 12.78 -14.89 4.73
N LYS A 217 13.45 -13.78 4.39
CA LYS A 217 14.92 -13.72 4.29
C LYS A 217 15.58 -12.84 5.33
N ILE A 218 14.86 -11.90 5.93
CA ILE A 218 15.45 -10.95 6.88
C ILE A 218 14.98 -11.29 8.29
N PRO A 219 15.87 -11.83 9.16
CA PRO A 219 15.55 -12.05 10.56
C PRO A 219 15.20 -10.74 11.26
N GLU A 220 14.39 -10.82 12.32
CA GLU A 220 13.93 -9.63 13.00
C GLU A 220 15.03 -8.87 13.76
N ASP A 221 15.98 -9.62 14.28
CA ASP A 221 17.17 -9.13 14.98
C ASP A 221 18.26 -8.61 14.02
N ALA A 222 18.07 -8.77 12.70
CA ALA A 222 19.02 -8.28 11.71
C ALA A 222 19.22 -6.77 11.83
N ARG A 223 20.49 -6.38 11.99
CA ARG A 223 20.93 -4.97 12.08
C ARG A 223 21.86 -4.63 10.94
N LEU A 224 21.74 -3.42 10.40
CA LEU A 224 22.74 -2.90 9.48
C LEU A 224 24.07 -2.75 10.23
N ALA A 225 25.12 -3.40 9.72
CA ALA A 225 26.45 -3.26 10.29
C ALA A 225 26.93 -1.81 10.09
N THR A 226 27.08 -1.08 11.16
CA THR A 226 27.59 0.31 11.20
C THR A 226 29.07 0.39 10.80
N ALA A 227 29.73 -0.73 10.63
CA ALA A 227 31.18 -0.83 10.40
C ALA A 227 31.68 -0.25 9.06
N ARG A 228 30.82 -0.04 8.05
CA ARG A 228 31.29 0.45 6.74
C ARG A 228 31.35 1.98 6.62
N LEU A 229 30.79 2.73 7.55
CA LEU A 229 30.83 4.19 7.52
C LEU A 229 31.98 4.80 8.32
N MET A 230 32.63 4.03 9.22
CA MET A 230 33.77 4.52 10.01
C MET A 230 35.13 4.36 9.34
N VAL A 231 35.25 3.60 8.26
CA VAL A 231 36.54 3.39 7.56
C VAL A 231 36.90 4.54 6.61
N ARG A 232 36.00 5.47 6.36
CA ARG A 232 36.23 6.63 5.47
C ARG A 232 36.54 7.95 6.18
N ALA A 233 36.66 7.93 7.50
CA ALA A 233 36.96 9.12 8.32
C ALA A 233 38.32 9.01 9.05
N ARG A 234 39.28 8.29 8.45
CA ARG A 234 40.70 8.34 8.82
C ARG A 234 41.55 8.69 7.63
#